data_2b68c972543ab22e38d2b7bae3dcfdea
#
_entry.id   2b68c972543ab22e38d2b7bae3dcfdea
#
_cell.length_a   1.000
_cell.length_b   1.000
_cell.length_c   1.000
_cell.angle_alpha   90.00
_cell.angle_beta   90.00
_cell.angle_gamma   90.00
#
_symmetry.space_group_name_H-M   'P 1'
#
loop_
_entity.id
_entity.type
_entity.pdbx_description
1 polymer ?
#
loop_
_entity_poly.entity_id
_entity_poly.type
_entity_poly.pdbx_seq_one_letter_code
_entity_poly.pdbx_strand_id
1 'polypeptide(L)'
;ALALVSVVCWAWYALRNARWLRENPDKHPMMWATAQALVTLPVSLLGYLAACLWLHGQTPGFTLPFGPRPAVFVGLMVAIAVLCSWVGALCWNIASQRLPTVILGPLIVFETLAGLLYTFLLRQALPPALTLSGIALLVVGVVVAVRAKPEKPRVIPLSEPGG
;
A
#
# COMPACT_ATOMS: atom_id res chain seq x y z
N ALA A 1 -8.58 -10.34 13.87
CA ALA A 1 -9.72 -9.81 13.10
C ALA A 1 -9.33 -8.51 12.34
N LEU A 2 -8.82 -7.46 13.00
CA LEU A 2 -8.49 -6.18 12.36
C LEU A 2 -7.45 -6.32 11.23
N ALA A 3 -6.42 -7.13 11.40
CA ALA A 3 -5.40 -7.35 10.37
C ALA A 3 -5.99 -7.93 9.08
N LEU A 4 -6.91 -8.88 9.16
CA LEU A 4 -7.58 -9.45 8.00
C LEU A 4 -8.43 -8.40 7.27
N VAL A 5 -9.19 -7.60 8.01
CA VAL A 5 -9.98 -6.50 7.44
C VAL A 5 -9.06 -5.51 6.71
N SER A 6 -7.93 -5.14 7.34
CA SER A 6 -6.95 -4.23 6.74
C SER A 6 -6.39 -4.78 5.43
N VAL A 7 -6.01 -6.06 5.38
CA VAL A 7 -5.50 -6.71 4.16
C VAL A 7 -6.55 -6.73 3.06
N VAL A 8 -7.79 -7.08 3.38
CA VAL A 8 -8.89 -7.10 2.40
C VAL A 8 -9.16 -5.70 1.85
N CYS A 9 -9.26 -4.68 2.71
CA CYS A 9 -9.46 -3.29 2.29
C CYS A 9 -8.31 -2.80 1.40
N TRP A 10 -7.07 -3.12 1.78
CA TRP A 10 -5.89 -2.72 1.03
C TRP A 10 -5.81 -3.40 -0.34
N ALA A 11 -6.05 -4.70 -0.42
CA ALA A 11 -6.09 -5.44 -1.69
C ALA A 11 -7.22 -4.93 -2.60
N TRP A 12 -8.41 -4.70 -2.04
CA TRP A 12 -9.53 -4.13 -2.78
C TRP A 12 -9.21 -2.74 -3.34
N TYR A 13 -8.63 -1.87 -2.50
CA TYR A 13 -8.19 -0.54 -2.93
C TYR A 13 -7.17 -0.63 -4.08
N ALA A 14 -6.11 -1.43 -3.92
CA ALA A 14 -5.05 -1.56 -4.91
C ALA A 14 -5.59 -2.00 -6.29
N LEU A 15 -6.48 -3.00 -6.31
CA LEU A 15 -7.11 -3.51 -7.53
C LEU A 15 -8.04 -2.47 -8.17
N ARG A 16 -8.89 -1.82 -7.37
CA ARG A 16 -9.83 -0.78 -7.87
C ARG A 16 -9.08 0.44 -8.40
N ASN A 17 -8.06 0.89 -7.69
CA ASN A 17 -7.21 2.00 -8.10
C ASN A 17 -6.49 1.70 -9.42
N ALA A 18 -5.86 0.53 -9.55
CA ALA A 18 -5.17 0.13 -10.75
C ALA A 18 -6.12 0.00 -11.96
N ARG A 19 -7.34 -0.51 -11.72
CA ARG A 19 -8.36 -0.60 -12.76
C ARG A 19 -8.81 0.77 -13.22
N TRP A 20 -9.17 1.65 -12.27
CA TRP A 20 -9.62 3.01 -12.57
C TRP A 20 -8.56 3.81 -13.35
N LEU A 21 -7.30 3.73 -12.96
CA LEU A 21 -6.20 4.42 -13.64
C LEU A 21 -6.01 3.94 -15.09
N ARG A 22 -6.25 2.65 -15.38
CA ARG A 22 -6.19 2.12 -16.74
C ARG A 22 -7.39 2.52 -17.59
N GLU A 23 -8.56 2.62 -16.98
CA GLU A 23 -9.78 3.09 -17.64
C GLU A 23 -9.75 4.62 -17.91
N ASN A 24 -8.88 5.37 -17.20
CA ASN A 24 -8.73 6.81 -17.32
C ASN A 24 -7.27 7.22 -17.62
N PRO A 25 -6.70 6.84 -18.77
CA PRO A 25 -5.29 7.08 -19.10
C PRO A 25 -4.96 8.58 -19.30
N ASP A 26 -5.97 9.41 -19.51
CA ASP A 26 -5.91 10.88 -19.61
C ASP A 26 -5.62 11.55 -18.26
N LYS A 27 -5.87 10.86 -17.15
CA LYS A 27 -5.65 11.40 -15.81
C LYS A 27 -4.18 11.26 -15.40
N HIS A 28 -3.60 12.42 -15.05
CA HIS A 28 -2.20 12.46 -14.66
C HIS A 28 -1.99 11.77 -13.28
N PRO A 29 -1.07 10.79 -13.15
CA PRO A 29 -0.85 10.05 -11.91
C PRO A 29 -0.53 10.93 -10.69
N MET A 30 0.18 12.05 -10.90
CA MET A 30 0.51 13.02 -9.86
C MET A 30 -0.74 13.71 -9.31
N MET A 31 -1.65 14.16 -10.20
CA MET A 31 -2.90 14.78 -9.77
C MET A 31 -3.75 13.81 -8.95
N TRP A 32 -3.77 12.54 -9.35
CA TRP A 32 -4.48 11.49 -8.64
C TRP A 32 -3.86 11.21 -7.26
N ALA A 33 -2.53 11.07 -7.17
CA ALA A 33 -1.83 10.91 -5.89
C ALA A 33 -2.10 12.11 -4.94
N THR A 34 -2.09 13.33 -5.46
CA THR A 34 -2.39 14.54 -4.68
C THR A 34 -3.84 14.55 -4.22
N ALA A 35 -4.79 14.20 -5.09
CA ALA A 35 -6.21 14.10 -4.71
C ALA A 35 -6.42 13.06 -3.59
N GLN A 36 -5.78 11.90 -3.69
CA GLN A 36 -5.82 10.87 -2.64
C GLN A 36 -5.27 11.40 -1.30
N ALA A 37 -4.14 12.11 -1.31
CA ALA A 37 -3.57 12.72 -0.11
C ALA A 37 -4.52 13.75 0.51
N LEU A 38 -5.15 14.61 -0.31
CA LEU A 38 -6.08 15.64 0.17
C LEU A 38 -7.36 15.03 0.77
N VAL A 39 -7.90 13.99 0.15
CA VAL A 39 -9.12 13.31 0.66
C VAL A 39 -8.86 12.57 1.96
N THR A 40 -7.67 11.98 2.13
CA THR A 40 -7.31 11.25 3.36
C THR A 40 -6.89 12.18 4.50
N LEU A 41 -6.50 13.41 4.22
CA LEU A 41 -6.00 14.38 5.22
C LEU A 41 -6.97 14.61 6.39
N PRO A 42 -8.28 14.88 6.20
CA PRO A 42 -9.20 15.13 7.31
C PRO A 42 -9.31 13.93 8.26
N VAL A 43 -9.41 12.72 7.68
CA VAL A 43 -9.53 11.48 8.46
C VAL A 43 -8.24 11.20 9.23
N SER A 44 -7.08 11.40 8.60
CA SER A 44 -5.77 11.24 9.23
C SER A 44 -5.57 12.25 10.36
N LEU A 45 -6.00 13.50 10.17
CA LEU A 45 -5.92 14.53 11.20
C LEU A 45 -6.80 14.19 12.42
N LEU A 46 -8.03 13.78 12.19
CA LEU A 46 -8.94 13.36 13.26
C LEU A 46 -8.39 12.14 14.01
N GLY A 47 -7.87 11.14 13.27
CA GLY A 47 -7.24 9.97 13.87
C GLY A 47 -5.99 10.33 14.70
N TYR A 48 -5.18 11.26 14.22
CA TYR A 48 -4.01 11.76 14.95
C TYR A 48 -4.42 12.48 16.24
N LEU A 49 -5.41 13.37 16.18
CA LEU A 49 -5.91 14.09 17.36
C LEU A 49 -6.48 13.11 18.39
N ALA A 50 -7.26 12.12 17.95
CA ALA A 50 -7.79 11.09 18.84
C ALA A 50 -6.67 10.27 19.50
N ALA A 51 -5.65 9.88 18.74
CA ALA A 51 -4.48 9.18 19.28
C ALA A 51 -3.69 10.03 20.29
N CYS A 52 -3.51 11.32 20.02
CA CYS A 52 -2.87 12.26 20.94
C CYS A 52 -3.63 12.39 22.26
N LEU A 53 -4.95 12.54 22.21
CA LEU A 53 -5.79 12.61 23.41
C LEU A 53 -5.74 11.32 24.20
N TRP A 54 -5.79 10.17 23.54
CA TRP A 54 -5.67 8.86 24.18
C TRP A 54 -4.30 8.69 24.87
N LEU A 55 -3.20 9.01 24.19
CA LEU A 55 -1.84 8.96 24.74
C LEU A 55 -1.66 9.89 25.93
N HIS A 56 -2.24 11.10 25.86
CA HIS A 56 -2.18 12.05 26.98
C HIS A 56 -2.85 11.49 28.24
N GLY A 57 -3.94 10.75 28.08
CA GLY A 57 -4.60 10.08 29.21
C GLY A 57 -3.87 8.85 29.75
N GLN A 58 -3.02 8.19 28.94
CA GLN A 58 -2.32 6.96 29.31
C GLN A 58 -0.88 7.19 29.79
N THR A 59 -0.24 8.26 29.33
CA THR A 59 1.19 8.51 29.59
C THR A 59 1.37 9.85 30.29
N PRO A 60 1.61 9.84 31.62
CA PRO A 60 1.92 11.07 32.34
C PRO A 60 3.16 11.74 31.74
N GLY A 61 3.05 13.03 31.42
CA GLY A 61 4.13 13.82 30.83
C GLY A 61 4.21 13.80 29.30
N PHE A 62 3.28 13.16 28.59
CA PHE A 62 3.19 13.30 27.14
C PHE A 62 2.81 14.74 26.74
N THR A 63 3.70 15.41 26.03
CA THR A 63 3.51 16.79 25.58
C THR A 63 2.76 16.83 24.24
N LEU A 64 1.53 17.32 24.29
CA LEU A 64 0.69 17.52 23.11
C LEU A 64 1.18 18.70 22.25
N PRO A 65 1.02 18.64 20.93
CA PRO A 65 0.64 17.47 20.13
C PRO A 65 1.85 16.68 19.60
N PHE A 66 3.07 17.19 19.73
CA PHE A 66 4.24 16.71 19.00
C PHE A 66 5.24 15.91 19.85
N GLY A 67 4.95 15.69 21.15
CA GLY A 67 5.85 15.00 22.07
C GLY A 67 7.07 15.85 22.49
N PRO A 68 8.07 15.23 23.13
CA PRO A 68 9.18 15.95 23.77
C PRO A 68 10.19 16.58 22.79
N ARG A 69 10.16 16.20 21.51
CA ARG A 69 11.06 16.72 20.47
C ARG A 69 10.28 17.16 19.22
N PRO A 70 9.52 18.26 19.27
CA PRO A 70 8.58 18.65 18.22
C PRO A 70 9.23 18.87 16.86
N ALA A 71 10.40 19.48 16.78
CA ALA A 71 11.09 19.71 15.50
C ALA A 71 11.52 18.40 14.82
N VAL A 72 12.03 17.44 15.59
CA VAL A 72 12.40 16.11 15.06
C VAL A 72 11.15 15.36 14.60
N PHE A 73 10.09 15.40 15.40
CA PHE A 73 8.82 14.75 15.04
C PHE A 73 8.25 15.31 13.75
N VAL A 74 8.11 16.63 13.64
CA VAL A 74 7.58 17.28 12.43
C VAL A 74 8.48 17.01 11.23
N GLY A 75 9.80 17.11 11.36
CA GLY A 75 10.73 16.81 10.28
C GLY A 75 10.61 15.38 9.77
N LEU A 76 10.53 14.39 10.67
CA LEU A 76 10.32 12.99 10.30
C LEU A 76 8.94 12.75 9.65
N MET A 77 7.88 13.36 10.18
CA MET A 77 6.54 13.23 9.61
C MET A 77 6.45 13.82 8.21
N VAL A 78 7.06 14.98 7.98
CA VAL A 78 7.13 15.58 6.64
C VAL A 78 7.93 14.68 5.68
N ALA A 79 9.08 14.18 6.11
CA ALA A 79 9.89 13.28 5.29
C ALA A 79 9.11 12.00 4.92
N ILE A 80 8.45 11.34 5.88
CA ILE A 80 7.63 10.16 5.64
C ILE A 80 6.43 10.49 4.74
N ALA A 81 5.74 11.60 4.99
CA ALA A 81 4.58 12.01 4.20
C ALA A 81 4.94 12.27 2.73
N VAL A 82 6.05 12.96 2.48
CA VAL A 82 6.48 13.27 1.11
C VAL A 82 7.09 12.04 0.44
N LEU A 83 8.09 11.41 1.06
CA LEU A 83 8.88 10.36 0.40
C LEU A 83 8.16 9.01 0.38
N CYS A 84 7.60 8.58 1.50
CA CYS A 84 7.00 7.25 1.60
C CYS A 84 5.52 7.24 1.16
N SER A 85 4.76 8.30 1.46
CA SER A 85 3.33 8.33 1.14
C SER A 85 3.08 8.94 -0.24
N TRP A 86 3.43 10.19 -0.48
CA TRP A 86 3.09 10.87 -1.74
C TRP A 86 3.90 10.35 -2.92
N VAL A 87 5.23 10.27 -2.81
CA VAL A 87 6.10 9.71 -3.89
C VAL A 87 5.80 8.24 -4.09
N GLY A 88 5.61 7.47 -3.01
CA GLY A 88 5.21 6.06 -3.09
C GLY A 88 3.89 5.86 -3.84
N ALA A 89 2.86 6.64 -3.50
CA ALA A 89 1.58 6.61 -4.21
C ALA A 89 1.71 7.03 -5.68
N LEU A 90 2.54 8.03 -5.98
CA LEU A 90 2.82 8.45 -7.35
C LEU A 90 3.47 7.30 -8.16
N CYS A 91 4.52 6.68 -7.63
CA CYS A 91 5.18 5.54 -8.27
C CYS A 91 4.21 4.38 -8.49
N TRP A 92 3.39 4.08 -7.49
CA TRP A 92 2.34 3.05 -7.59
C TRP A 92 1.31 3.38 -8.68
N ASN A 93 0.85 4.61 -8.77
CA ASN A 93 -0.10 5.04 -9.78
C ASN A 93 0.48 4.97 -11.19
N ILE A 94 1.75 5.37 -11.37
CA ILE A 94 2.46 5.23 -12.65
C ILE A 94 2.61 3.75 -13.03
N ALA A 95 3.03 2.90 -12.11
CA ALA A 95 3.14 1.46 -12.32
C ALA A 95 1.79 0.84 -12.69
N SER A 96 0.71 1.25 -12.00
CA SER A 96 -0.65 0.76 -12.23
C SER A 96 -1.20 1.11 -13.61
N GLN A 97 -0.79 2.26 -14.20
CA GLN A 97 -1.15 2.61 -15.57
C GLN A 97 -0.36 1.83 -16.62
N ARG A 98 0.92 1.55 -16.35
CA ARG A 98 1.86 1.02 -17.35
C ARG A 98 2.04 -0.49 -17.31
N LEU A 99 1.83 -1.12 -16.15
CA LEU A 99 2.08 -2.54 -15.96
C LEU A 99 0.78 -3.36 -15.98
N PRO A 100 0.83 -4.57 -16.54
CA PRO A 100 -0.31 -5.50 -16.46
C PRO A 100 -0.54 -5.94 -15.02
N THR A 101 -1.80 -6.22 -14.67
CA THR A 101 -2.24 -6.58 -13.30
C THR A 101 -1.48 -7.79 -12.74
N VAL A 102 -1.09 -8.71 -13.61
CA VAL A 102 -0.34 -9.92 -13.23
C VAL A 102 1.01 -9.60 -12.59
N ILE A 103 1.63 -8.46 -12.95
CA ILE A 103 2.92 -8.03 -12.40
C ILE A 103 2.73 -7.22 -11.11
N LEU A 104 1.62 -6.51 -10.96
CA LEU A 104 1.37 -5.65 -9.78
C LEU A 104 1.30 -6.46 -8.47
N GLY A 105 0.69 -7.64 -8.50
CA GLY A 105 0.63 -8.52 -7.32
C GLY A 105 2.02 -8.91 -6.80
N PRO A 106 2.90 -9.49 -7.63
CA PRO A 106 4.29 -9.79 -7.27
C PRO A 106 5.07 -8.60 -6.73
N LEU A 107 4.87 -7.37 -7.27
CA LEU A 107 5.54 -6.16 -6.77
C LEU A 107 5.16 -5.82 -5.33
N ILE A 108 3.88 -5.98 -4.97
CA ILE A 108 3.40 -5.77 -3.60
C ILE A 108 4.09 -6.75 -2.63
N VAL A 109 4.22 -8.01 -3.03
CA VAL A 109 4.88 -9.01 -2.19
C VAL A 109 6.37 -8.73 -2.08
N PHE A 110 7.02 -8.29 -3.16
CA PHE A 110 8.42 -7.86 -3.13
C PHE A 110 8.63 -6.71 -2.15
N GLU A 111 7.78 -5.68 -2.16
CA GLU A 111 7.80 -4.58 -1.19
C GLU A 111 7.70 -5.09 0.25
N THR A 112 6.76 -5.99 0.51
CA THR A 112 6.59 -6.59 1.85
C THR A 112 7.84 -7.35 2.30
N LEU A 113 8.42 -8.17 1.42
CA LEU A 113 9.64 -8.93 1.71
C LEU A 113 10.84 -8.02 1.95
N ALA A 114 10.99 -6.96 1.15
CA ALA A 114 12.04 -5.96 1.33
C ALA A 114 11.91 -5.23 2.68
N GLY A 115 10.68 -4.83 3.06
CA GLY A 115 10.40 -4.21 4.36
C GLY A 115 10.73 -5.10 5.54
N LEU A 116 10.38 -6.38 5.44
CA LEU A 116 10.75 -7.39 6.45
C LEU A 116 12.26 -7.57 6.54
N LEU A 117 12.95 -7.68 5.40
CA LEU A 117 14.41 -7.79 5.35
C LEU A 117 15.09 -6.62 6.05
N TYR A 118 14.69 -5.36 5.72
CA TYR A 118 15.21 -4.17 6.39
C TYR A 118 14.94 -4.19 7.90
N THR A 119 13.77 -4.62 8.31
CA THR A 119 13.42 -4.73 9.74
C THR A 119 14.34 -5.72 10.47
N PHE A 120 14.61 -6.88 9.88
CA PHE A 120 15.49 -7.88 10.49
C PHE A 120 16.95 -7.42 10.51
N LEU A 121 17.41 -6.77 9.45
CA LEU A 121 18.75 -6.20 9.42
C LEU A 121 18.95 -5.13 10.48
N LEU A 122 17.98 -4.23 10.66
CA LEU A 122 18.03 -3.19 11.68
C LEU A 122 17.95 -3.73 13.10
N ARG A 123 17.12 -4.73 13.32
CA ARG A 123 16.96 -5.34 14.66
C ARG A 123 18.05 -6.34 15.02
N GLN A 124 18.88 -6.76 14.05
CA GLN A 124 19.90 -7.79 14.21
C GLN A 124 19.35 -9.05 14.88
N ALA A 125 18.09 -9.39 14.64
CA ALA A 125 17.38 -10.50 15.23
C ALA A 125 16.76 -11.38 14.16
N LEU A 126 16.91 -12.70 14.31
CA LEU A 126 16.26 -13.66 13.44
C LEU A 126 14.73 -13.64 13.66
N PRO A 127 13.94 -13.73 12.61
CA PRO A 127 12.49 -13.77 12.74
C PRO A 127 12.03 -15.06 13.43
N PRO A 128 10.95 -15.01 14.24
CA PRO A 128 10.37 -16.21 14.82
C PRO A 128 9.86 -17.16 13.73
N ALA A 129 9.79 -18.45 14.04
CA ALA A 129 9.41 -19.51 13.10
C ALA A 129 8.06 -19.25 12.38
N LEU A 130 7.10 -18.67 13.10
CA LEU A 130 5.80 -18.29 12.54
C LEU A 130 5.94 -17.21 11.43
N THR A 131 6.84 -16.25 11.62
CA THR A 131 7.11 -15.22 10.60
C THR A 131 7.83 -15.82 9.40
N LEU A 132 8.78 -16.73 9.61
CA LEU A 132 9.45 -17.45 8.51
C LEU A 132 8.48 -18.28 7.69
N SER A 133 7.54 -18.97 8.32
CA SER A 133 6.49 -19.71 7.60
C SER A 133 5.58 -18.80 6.79
N GLY A 134 5.22 -17.62 7.32
CA GLY A 134 4.47 -16.61 6.58
C GLY A 134 5.23 -16.09 5.34
N ILE A 135 6.52 -15.80 5.48
CA ILE A 135 7.39 -15.41 4.36
C ILE A 135 7.45 -16.51 3.31
N ALA A 136 7.64 -17.76 3.70
CA ALA A 136 7.67 -18.89 2.78
C ALA A 136 6.35 -19.03 2.00
N LEU A 137 5.21 -18.91 2.68
CA LEU A 137 3.88 -18.94 2.04
C LEU A 137 3.69 -17.78 1.04
N LEU A 138 4.15 -16.58 1.37
CA LEU A 138 4.11 -15.43 0.47
C LEU A 138 4.94 -15.70 -0.80
N VAL A 139 6.17 -16.18 -0.65
CA VAL A 139 7.05 -16.51 -1.78
C VAL A 139 6.42 -17.59 -2.67
N VAL A 140 5.91 -18.65 -2.08
CA VAL A 140 5.21 -19.73 -2.82
C VAL A 140 4.00 -19.17 -3.55
N GLY A 141 3.17 -18.35 -2.91
CA GLY A 141 2.03 -17.70 -3.52
C GLY A 141 2.38 -16.86 -4.76
N VAL A 142 3.46 -16.09 -4.68
CA VAL A 142 3.97 -15.32 -5.83
C VAL A 142 4.45 -16.21 -6.96
N VAL A 143 5.25 -17.24 -6.65
CA VAL A 143 5.74 -18.19 -7.66
C VAL A 143 4.59 -18.87 -8.39
N VAL A 144 3.56 -19.29 -7.65
CA VAL A 144 2.35 -19.87 -8.23
C VAL A 144 1.61 -18.87 -9.11
N ALA A 145 1.42 -17.63 -8.61
CA ALA A 145 0.71 -16.57 -9.35
C ALA A 145 1.44 -16.18 -10.66
N VAL A 146 2.77 -16.07 -10.63
CA VAL A 146 3.57 -15.74 -11.82
C VAL A 146 3.59 -16.89 -12.83
N ARG A 147 3.54 -18.14 -12.37
CA ARG A 147 3.50 -19.33 -13.24
C ARG A 147 2.11 -19.63 -13.81
N ALA A 148 1.06 -19.12 -13.17
CA ALA A 148 -0.29 -19.23 -13.71
C ALA A 148 -0.37 -18.44 -15.03
N LYS A 149 -0.48 -19.15 -16.16
CA LYS A 149 -0.63 -18.51 -17.48
C LYS A 149 -1.89 -17.65 -17.47
N PRO A 150 -1.84 -16.40 -17.94
CA PRO A 150 -3.05 -15.61 -18.13
C PRO A 150 -3.97 -16.36 -19.10
N GLU A 151 -5.21 -16.58 -18.69
CA GLU A 151 -6.24 -17.15 -19.57
C GLU A 151 -6.38 -16.22 -20.78
N LYS A 152 -6.21 -16.76 -22.00
CA LYS A 152 -6.38 -15.98 -23.22
C LYS A 152 -7.81 -15.42 -23.22
N PRO A 153 -8.01 -14.12 -23.53
CA PRO A 153 -9.34 -13.58 -23.68
C PRO A 153 -10.16 -14.49 -24.60
N ARG A 154 -11.28 -14.99 -24.11
CA ARG A 154 -12.21 -15.78 -24.93
C ARG A 154 -12.76 -14.82 -26.00
N VAL A 155 -12.24 -14.91 -27.22
CA VAL A 155 -12.80 -14.20 -28.37
C VAL A 155 -14.19 -14.79 -28.59
N ILE A 156 -15.21 -14.04 -28.20
CA ILE A 156 -16.59 -14.38 -28.56
C ILE A 156 -16.69 -14.10 -30.04
N PRO A 157 -16.92 -15.14 -30.90
CA PRO A 157 -17.12 -14.91 -32.32
C PRO A 157 -18.35 -14.00 -32.45
N LEU A 158 -18.17 -12.85 -33.12
CA LEU A 158 -19.28 -12.01 -33.52
C LEU A 158 -20.17 -12.89 -34.41
N SER A 159 -21.39 -13.16 -33.96
CA SER A 159 -22.40 -13.78 -34.79
C SER A 159 -22.56 -12.89 -36.02
N GLU A 160 -22.23 -13.43 -37.21
CA GLU A 160 -22.52 -12.74 -38.45
C GLU A 160 -24.02 -12.37 -38.48
N PRO A 161 -24.38 -11.13 -38.83
CA PRO A 161 -25.77 -10.78 -39.05
C PRO A 161 -26.25 -11.64 -40.22
N GLY A 162 -27.19 -12.56 -39.93
CA GLY A 162 -27.82 -13.40 -40.93
C GLY A 162 -28.35 -12.59 -42.09
N GLY A 163 -27.98 -13.05 -43.31
CA GLY A 163 -28.48 -12.50 -44.55
C GLY A 163 -29.96 -12.83 -44.77
#